data_d39fd554bcc4cec004ee0e02829c7b3e
#
_entry.id   d39fd554bcc4cec004ee0e02829c7b3e
#
_cell.length_a   1.000
_cell.length_b   1.000
_cell.length_c   1.000
_cell.angle_alpha   90.00
_cell.angle_beta   90.00
_cell.angle_gamma   90.00
#
_symmetry.space_group_name_H-M   'P 1'
#
loop_
_entity.id
_entity.type
_entity.pdbx_description
1 polymer ?
#
loop_
_entity_poly.entity_id
_entity_poly.type
_entity_poly.pdbx_seq_one_letter_code
_entity_poly.pdbx_strand_id
1 'polypeptide(L)'
;MNRDHSPLNLSDETLLHVSLEQIIPNPKQPRKHFSQKTLLELTQSIRTQGILQPLVVRKHQNLTNCYELVAGERRWRALKQLEVNEVPVVLREVGDDEMLEVSLLENIQRENLTIIEEAQAYHDLLKIHDYTQEELAQRIGKDRSTITNLMRLLKLPSALKNDLETGRITSGHARSILALPGEAFQLEMRQRLLRHSWSVRDTERQVRLKLNSLSAG
;
A
#
# COMPACT_ATOMS: atom_id res chain seq x y z
N MET A 1 -21.08 -20.13 -10.04
CA MET A 1 -19.73 -20.69 -10.23
C MET A 1 -18.94 -20.32 -8.99
N ASN A 2 -18.88 -21.25 -8.02
CA ASN A 2 -18.13 -21.05 -6.78
C ASN A 2 -16.64 -20.97 -7.10
N ARG A 3 -16.02 -19.80 -6.94
CA ARG A 3 -14.57 -19.70 -6.86
C ARG A 3 -14.19 -20.05 -5.42
N ASP A 4 -13.57 -21.20 -5.24
CA ASP A 4 -12.96 -21.63 -3.99
C ASP A 4 -11.88 -20.61 -3.60
N HIS A 5 -12.20 -19.73 -2.67
CA HIS A 5 -11.26 -18.78 -2.09
C HIS A 5 -10.67 -19.40 -0.82
N SER A 6 -9.90 -20.48 -1.02
CA SER A 6 -9.08 -21.02 0.06
C SER A 6 -8.02 -19.99 0.48
N PRO A 7 -7.72 -19.85 1.78
CA PRO A 7 -6.59 -19.04 2.24
C PRO A 7 -5.32 -19.55 1.59
N LEU A 8 -4.41 -18.63 1.23
CA LEU A 8 -3.11 -18.89 0.59
C LEU A 8 -2.50 -20.18 1.14
N ASN A 9 -2.54 -21.23 0.33
CA ASN A 9 -2.00 -22.52 0.69
C ASN A 9 -0.46 -22.40 0.70
N LEU A 10 0.14 -22.36 1.89
CA LEU A 10 1.60 -22.31 2.10
C LEU A 10 2.32 -23.62 1.71
N SER A 11 1.62 -24.57 1.09
CA SER A 11 2.11 -25.94 0.89
C SER A 11 2.99 -26.18 -0.33
N ASP A 12 3.18 -25.20 -1.24
CA ASP A 12 3.97 -25.38 -2.46
C ASP A 12 5.16 -24.42 -2.58
N GLU A 13 5.79 -24.08 -1.46
CA GLU A 13 7.00 -23.25 -1.45
C GLU A 13 8.23 -24.12 -1.70
N THR A 14 8.80 -24.05 -2.89
CA THR A 14 10.06 -24.71 -3.20
C THR A 14 11.22 -23.74 -3.05
N LEU A 15 12.13 -24.05 -2.10
CA LEU A 15 13.39 -23.31 -1.93
C LEU A 15 14.39 -23.76 -2.99
N LEU A 16 14.86 -22.85 -3.81
CA LEU A 16 15.82 -23.08 -4.89
C LEU A 16 17.00 -22.10 -4.77
N HIS A 17 18.13 -22.46 -5.40
CA HIS A 17 19.22 -21.52 -5.67
C HIS A 17 19.21 -21.23 -7.16
N VAL A 18 19.16 -19.95 -7.53
CA VAL A 18 19.14 -19.52 -8.93
C VAL A 18 20.15 -18.41 -9.16
N SER A 19 20.63 -18.29 -10.39
CA SER A 19 21.48 -17.16 -10.75
C SER A 19 20.73 -15.84 -10.63
N LEU A 20 21.36 -14.83 -10.03
CA LEU A 20 20.77 -13.50 -9.88
C LEU A 20 20.42 -12.85 -11.23
N GLU A 21 21.15 -13.20 -12.28
CA GLU A 21 20.90 -12.74 -13.65
C GLU A 21 19.60 -13.28 -14.25
N GLN A 22 19.14 -14.44 -13.77
CA GLN A 22 17.88 -15.03 -14.20
C GLN A 22 16.66 -14.38 -13.56
N ILE A 23 16.86 -13.49 -12.57
CA ILE A 23 15.78 -12.83 -11.85
C ILE A 23 15.51 -11.44 -12.44
N ILE A 24 14.33 -11.26 -13.03
CA ILE A 24 13.87 -10.03 -13.64
C ILE A 24 12.95 -9.30 -12.65
N PRO A 25 13.19 -7.99 -12.37
CA PRO A 25 12.30 -7.23 -11.53
C PRO A 25 10.93 -7.04 -12.19
N ASN A 26 9.87 -7.04 -11.37
CA ASN A 26 8.51 -6.80 -11.88
C ASN A 26 8.36 -5.35 -12.37
N PRO A 27 8.05 -5.11 -13.65
CA PRO A 27 7.86 -3.76 -14.20
C PRO A 27 6.66 -3.01 -13.61
N LYS A 28 5.70 -3.73 -13.03
CA LYS A 28 4.50 -3.18 -12.37
C LYS A 28 4.70 -2.88 -10.89
N GLN A 29 5.93 -2.96 -10.36
CA GLN A 29 6.22 -2.65 -8.96
C GLN A 29 5.83 -1.21 -8.60
N PRO A 30 5.00 -0.99 -7.58
CA PRO A 30 4.52 0.35 -7.21
C PRO A 30 5.61 1.25 -6.64
N ARG A 31 6.70 0.67 -6.12
CA ARG A 31 7.78 1.43 -5.49
C ARG A 31 8.85 1.88 -6.48
N LYS A 32 8.88 3.18 -6.79
CA LYS A 32 9.90 3.79 -7.66
C LYS A 32 11.05 4.47 -6.90
N HIS A 33 10.84 4.87 -5.64
CA HIS A 33 11.85 5.57 -4.84
C HIS A 33 12.42 4.72 -3.71
N PHE A 34 13.72 4.55 -3.71
CA PHE A 34 14.48 3.86 -2.68
C PHE A 34 15.49 4.84 -2.08
N SER A 35 15.50 5.01 -0.77
CA SER A 35 16.53 5.79 -0.10
C SER A 35 17.89 5.08 -0.26
N GLN A 36 18.86 5.75 -0.82
CA GLN A 36 20.22 5.21 -0.98
C GLN A 36 20.83 4.79 0.35
N LYS A 37 20.60 5.58 1.42
CA LYS A 37 21.12 5.28 2.76
C LYS A 37 20.63 3.92 3.26
N THR A 38 19.33 3.68 3.20
CA THR A 38 18.75 2.42 3.67
C THR A 38 19.09 1.22 2.79
N LEU A 39 19.43 1.44 1.51
CA LEU A 39 19.91 0.38 0.63
C LEU A 39 21.35 0.00 0.98
N LEU A 40 22.22 0.98 1.26
CA LEU A 40 23.60 0.74 1.70
C LEU A 40 23.66 -0.02 3.03
N GLU A 41 22.82 0.35 4.00
CA GLU A 41 22.71 -0.35 5.29
C GLU A 41 22.31 -1.82 5.07
N LEU A 42 21.34 -2.09 4.20
CA LEU A 42 20.93 -3.46 3.85
C LEU A 42 22.04 -4.21 3.13
N THR A 43 22.74 -3.57 2.19
CA THR A 43 23.88 -4.18 1.47
C THR A 43 24.97 -4.59 2.44
N GLN A 44 25.30 -3.76 3.43
CA GLN A 44 26.28 -4.09 4.45
C GLN A 44 25.81 -5.25 5.35
N SER A 45 24.54 -5.27 5.73
CA SER A 45 23.97 -6.38 6.50
C SER A 45 24.05 -7.71 5.75
N ILE A 46 23.67 -7.71 4.46
CA ILE A 46 23.76 -8.91 3.61
C ILE A 46 25.20 -9.36 3.44
N ARG A 47 26.16 -8.45 3.33
CA ARG A 47 27.59 -8.78 3.24
C ARG A 47 28.11 -9.49 4.49
N THR A 48 27.63 -9.11 5.67
CA THR A 48 28.10 -9.66 6.94
C THR A 48 27.37 -10.91 7.40
N GLN A 49 26.06 -10.99 7.17
CA GLN A 49 25.18 -12.02 7.73
C GLN A 49 24.62 -12.98 6.66
N GLY A 50 24.87 -12.68 5.37
CA GLY A 50 24.23 -13.39 4.28
C GLY A 50 22.77 -13.01 4.09
N ILE A 51 22.08 -13.78 3.26
CA ILE A 51 20.66 -13.61 2.97
C ILE A 51 19.85 -14.40 4.00
N LEU A 52 19.33 -13.74 5.01
CA LEU A 52 18.49 -14.38 6.04
C LEU A 52 17.09 -14.75 5.54
N GLN A 53 16.57 -13.98 4.59
CA GLN A 53 15.25 -14.21 3.99
C GLN A 53 15.42 -14.35 2.47
N PRO A 54 14.98 -15.46 1.86
CA PRO A 54 15.07 -15.66 0.41
C PRO A 54 14.24 -14.63 -0.36
N LEU A 55 14.56 -14.42 -1.63
CA LEU A 55 13.71 -13.70 -2.56
C LEU A 55 12.50 -14.56 -2.89
N VAL A 56 11.34 -13.93 -3.13
CA VAL A 56 10.17 -14.64 -3.65
C VAL A 56 10.08 -14.38 -5.14
N VAL A 57 10.04 -15.45 -5.92
CA VAL A 57 10.02 -15.41 -7.39
C VAL A 57 8.94 -16.32 -7.95
N ARG A 58 8.52 -16.06 -9.18
CA ARG A 58 7.72 -16.98 -10.01
C ARG A 58 8.44 -17.26 -11.31
N LYS A 59 8.04 -18.32 -12.01
CA LYS A 59 8.53 -18.57 -13.38
C LYS A 59 8.07 -17.44 -14.29
N HIS A 60 8.99 -16.95 -15.14
CA HIS A 60 8.63 -15.93 -16.11
C HIS A 60 7.76 -16.56 -17.22
N GLN A 61 6.66 -15.87 -17.60
CA GLN A 61 5.65 -16.44 -18.52
C GLN A 61 6.21 -16.69 -19.94
N ASN A 62 7.07 -15.80 -20.42
CA ASN A 62 7.53 -15.77 -21.81
C ASN A 62 9.02 -16.12 -22.00
N LEU A 63 9.80 -16.24 -20.92
CA LEU A 63 11.24 -16.51 -20.99
C LEU A 63 11.56 -17.80 -20.26
N THR A 64 12.19 -18.73 -20.97
CA THR A 64 12.63 -20.01 -20.39
C THR A 64 13.81 -19.77 -19.45
N ASN A 65 13.85 -20.46 -18.32
CA ASN A 65 14.88 -20.35 -17.28
C ASN A 65 15.04 -18.94 -16.67
N CYS A 66 14.01 -18.10 -16.76
CA CYS A 66 13.96 -16.81 -16.10
C CYS A 66 12.85 -16.80 -15.03
N TYR A 67 13.08 -15.99 -14.02
CA TYR A 67 12.17 -15.81 -12.90
C TYR A 67 11.77 -14.36 -12.81
N GLU A 68 10.53 -14.08 -12.43
CA GLU A 68 10.05 -12.74 -12.16
C GLU A 68 9.96 -12.52 -10.65
N LEU A 69 10.51 -11.42 -10.17
CA LEU A 69 10.55 -11.08 -8.76
C LEU A 69 9.15 -10.71 -8.25
N VAL A 70 8.62 -11.50 -7.33
CA VAL A 70 7.34 -11.25 -6.65
C VAL A 70 7.54 -10.35 -5.44
N ALA A 71 8.52 -10.67 -4.57
CA ALA A 71 8.83 -9.89 -3.38
C ALA A 71 10.34 -9.87 -3.10
N GLY A 72 10.82 -8.80 -2.45
CA GLY A 72 12.22 -8.65 -2.07
C GLY A 72 13.05 -7.72 -2.96
N GLU A 73 12.47 -6.74 -3.66
CA GLU A 73 13.15 -5.79 -4.56
C GLU A 73 14.38 -5.13 -3.93
N ARG A 74 14.31 -4.71 -2.66
CA ARG A 74 15.46 -4.11 -1.96
C ARG A 74 16.60 -5.09 -1.78
N ARG A 75 16.29 -6.34 -1.44
CA ARG A 75 17.29 -7.44 -1.31
C ARG A 75 17.90 -7.75 -2.66
N TRP A 76 17.11 -7.86 -3.71
CA TRP A 76 17.59 -8.07 -5.06
C TRP A 76 18.56 -6.97 -5.51
N ARG A 77 18.24 -5.68 -5.27
CA ARG A 77 19.14 -4.56 -5.58
C ARG A 77 20.43 -4.58 -4.78
N ALA A 78 20.34 -4.89 -3.47
CA ALA A 78 21.53 -5.03 -2.62
C ALA A 78 22.43 -6.17 -3.08
N LEU A 79 21.86 -7.33 -3.46
CA LEU A 79 22.59 -8.47 -4.00
C LEU A 79 23.26 -8.16 -5.34
N LYS A 80 22.60 -7.36 -6.18
CA LYS A 80 23.17 -6.89 -7.45
C LYS A 80 24.39 -5.98 -7.22
N GLN A 81 24.35 -5.11 -6.19
CA GLN A 81 25.51 -4.30 -5.78
C GLN A 81 26.65 -5.12 -5.19
N LEU A 82 26.38 -6.29 -4.65
CA LEU A 82 27.37 -7.21 -4.10
C LEU A 82 27.92 -8.19 -5.14
N GLU A 83 27.41 -8.15 -6.38
CA GLU A 83 27.79 -9.03 -7.48
C GLU A 83 27.69 -10.52 -7.10
N VAL A 84 26.65 -10.88 -6.35
CA VAL A 84 26.39 -12.26 -5.92
C VAL A 84 25.88 -13.06 -7.12
N ASN A 85 26.49 -14.23 -7.41
CA ASN A 85 26.14 -15.05 -8.56
C ASN A 85 24.85 -15.84 -8.34
N GLU A 86 24.71 -16.51 -7.19
CA GLU A 86 23.57 -17.36 -6.86
C GLU A 86 22.89 -16.91 -5.58
N VAL A 87 21.58 -16.98 -5.56
CA VAL A 87 20.76 -16.51 -4.44
C VAL A 87 19.66 -17.51 -4.08
N PRO A 88 19.35 -17.69 -2.79
CA PRO A 88 18.21 -18.49 -2.40
C PRO A 88 16.90 -17.77 -2.75
N VAL A 89 16.00 -18.50 -3.39
CA VAL A 89 14.67 -18.02 -3.77
C VAL A 89 13.60 -19.01 -3.35
N VAL A 90 12.43 -18.50 -3.01
CA VAL A 90 11.20 -19.28 -2.88
C VAL A 90 10.44 -19.16 -4.19
N LEU A 91 10.27 -20.27 -4.88
CA LEU A 91 9.44 -20.33 -6.06
C LEU A 91 7.97 -20.46 -5.65
N ARG A 92 7.14 -19.53 -6.14
CA ARG A 92 5.68 -19.60 -5.99
C ARG A 92 5.02 -19.67 -7.36
N GLU A 93 4.05 -20.53 -7.50
CA GLU A 93 3.15 -20.52 -8.67
C GLU A 93 2.03 -19.52 -8.40
N VAL A 94 2.26 -18.27 -8.77
CA VAL A 94 1.28 -17.17 -8.61
C VAL A 94 0.91 -16.61 -9.97
N GLY A 95 -0.40 -16.43 -10.20
CA GLY A 95 -0.92 -15.69 -11.35
C GLY A 95 -0.55 -14.21 -11.32
N ASP A 96 -0.80 -13.49 -12.42
CA ASP A 96 -0.51 -12.05 -12.49
C ASP A 96 -1.30 -11.25 -11.46
N ASP A 97 -2.54 -11.62 -11.22
CA ASP A 97 -3.43 -10.98 -10.26
C ASP A 97 -2.96 -11.25 -8.82
N GLU A 98 -2.60 -12.50 -8.50
CA GLU A 98 -2.06 -12.88 -7.19
C GLU A 98 -0.69 -12.22 -6.92
N MET A 99 0.15 -12.11 -7.95
CA MET A 99 1.43 -11.42 -7.84
C MET A 99 1.26 -9.95 -7.45
N LEU A 100 0.29 -9.29 -8.04
CA LEU A 100 -0.03 -7.90 -7.71
C LEU A 100 -0.62 -7.80 -6.30
N GLU A 101 -1.48 -8.75 -5.90
CA GLU A 101 -2.01 -8.84 -4.54
C GLU A 101 -0.90 -8.99 -3.50
N VAL A 102 0.01 -9.95 -3.68
CA VAL A 102 1.15 -10.18 -2.77
C VAL A 102 2.02 -8.92 -2.66
N SER A 103 2.30 -8.27 -3.79
CA SER A 103 3.08 -7.03 -3.82
C SER A 103 2.39 -5.87 -3.11
N LEU A 104 1.07 -5.73 -3.25
CA LEU A 104 0.28 -4.70 -2.58
C LEU A 104 0.11 -5.01 -1.09
N LEU A 105 -0.12 -6.26 -0.71
CA LEU A 105 -0.21 -6.68 0.70
C LEU A 105 1.12 -6.49 1.42
N GLU A 106 2.26 -6.87 0.81
CA GLU A 106 3.59 -6.58 1.37
C GLU A 106 3.80 -5.08 1.57
N ASN A 107 3.39 -4.28 0.59
CA ASN A 107 3.49 -2.83 0.67
C ASN A 107 2.60 -2.24 1.78
N ILE A 108 1.39 -2.77 1.97
CA ILE A 108 0.44 -2.36 3.03
C ILE A 108 0.97 -2.69 4.44
N GLN A 109 1.70 -3.79 4.60
CA GLN A 109 2.27 -4.19 5.90
C GLN A 109 3.51 -3.38 6.31
N ARG A 110 3.86 -2.32 5.55
CA ARG A 110 5.00 -1.45 5.89
C ARG A 110 4.64 -0.46 6.97
N GLU A 111 5.54 -0.28 7.91
CA GLU A 111 5.41 0.62 9.07
C GLU A 111 5.30 2.13 8.71
N ASN A 112 5.52 2.53 7.43
CA ASN A 112 5.67 3.93 7.03
C ASN A 112 4.78 4.37 5.85
N LEU A 113 3.63 3.73 5.64
CA LEU A 113 2.66 4.24 4.66
C LEU A 113 1.93 5.47 5.20
N THR A 114 1.78 6.49 4.37
CA THR A 114 0.83 7.56 4.67
C THR A 114 -0.60 7.01 4.59
N ILE A 115 -1.52 7.67 5.30
CA ILE A 115 -2.92 7.24 5.32
C ILE A 115 -3.58 7.29 3.92
N ILE A 116 -3.09 8.16 3.05
CA ILE A 116 -3.56 8.26 1.66
C ILE A 116 -3.00 7.14 0.80
N GLU A 117 -1.70 6.79 0.97
CA GLU A 117 -1.08 5.64 0.29
C GLU A 117 -1.76 4.33 0.70
N GLU A 118 -2.06 4.16 1.99
CA GLU A 118 -2.81 3.00 2.49
C GLU A 118 -4.21 2.92 1.85
N ALA A 119 -4.93 4.04 1.81
CA ALA A 119 -6.25 4.11 1.18
C ALA A 119 -6.18 3.79 -0.32
N GLN A 120 -5.15 4.27 -1.03
CA GLN A 120 -4.95 4.00 -2.45
C GLN A 120 -4.66 2.51 -2.70
N ALA A 121 -3.80 1.90 -1.89
CA ALA A 121 -3.50 0.47 -2.00
C ALA A 121 -4.75 -0.40 -1.81
N TYR A 122 -5.62 -0.06 -0.84
CA TYR A 122 -6.90 -0.76 -0.68
C TYR A 122 -7.85 -0.56 -1.86
N HIS A 123 -7.90 0.65 -2.41
CA HIS A 123 -8.69 0.93 -3.59
C HIS A 123 -8.25 0.07 -4.79
N ASP A 124 -6.93 -0.06 -4.98
CA ASP A 124 -6.36 -0.82 -6.09
C ASP A 124 -6.63 -2.32 -5.90
N LEU A 125 -6.50 -2.86 -4.69
CA LEU A 125 -6.86 -4.24 -4.37
C LEU A 125 -8.33 -4.54 -4.67
N LEU A 126 -9.25 -3.66 -4.24
CA LEU A 126 -10.68 -3.83 -4.51
C LEU A 126 -10.99 -3.90 -6.01
N LYS A 127 -10.28 -3.08 -6.83
CA LYS A 127 -10.49 -3.04 -8.28
C LYS A 127 -9.91 -4.24 -9.02
N ILE A 128 -8.72 -4.70 -8.61
CA ILE A 128 -8.00 -5.76 -9.31
C ILE A 128 -8.67 -7.11 -9.10
N HIS A 129 -9.17 -7.35 -7.87
CA HIS A 129 -9.71 -8.64 -7.48
C HIS A 129 -11.22 -8.69 -7.40
N ASP A 130 -11.92 -7.62 -7.77
CA ASP A 130 -13.37 -7.47 -7.61
C ASP A 130 -13.86 -7.78 -6.18
N TYR A 131 -12.98 -7.52 -5.17
CA TYR A 131 -13.34 -7.74 -3.78
C TYR A 131 -14.38 -6.73 -3.29
N THR A 132 -15.27 -7.20 -2.44
CA THR A 132 -16.06 -6.32 -1.57
C THR A 132 -15.18 -5.74 -0.45
N GLN A 133 -15.59 -4.62 0.12
CA GLN A 133 -14.88 -4.04 1.28
C GLN A 133 -14.88 -4.99 2.50
N GLU A 134 -15.86 -5.87 2.60
CA GLU A 134 -15.96 -6.91 3.65
C GLU A 134 -14.87 -7.96 3.47
N GLU A 135 -14.76 -8.54 2.26
CA GLU A 135 -13.75 -9.54 1.94
C GLU A 135 -12.33 -9.00 2.12
N LEU A 136 -12.08 -7.77 1.66
CA LEU A 136 -10.77 -7.12 1.87
C LEU A 136 -10.49 -6.96 3.37
N ALA A 137 -11.46 -6.47 4.15
CA ALA A 137 -11.31 -6.26 5.59
C ALA A 137 -10.92 -7.56 6.32
N GLN A 138 -11.60 -8.67 6.00
CA GLN A 138 -11.28 -9.99 6.54
C GLN A 138 -9.88 -10.45 6.20
N ARG A 139 -9.44 -10.27 4.93
CA ARG A 139 -8.11 -10.68 4.45
C ARG A 139 -6.97 -9.95 5.14
N ILE A 140 -7.14 -8.66 5.41
CA ILE A 140 -6.09 -7.83 6.03
C ILE A 140 -6.23 -7.69 7.56
N GLY A 141 -7.23 -8.36 8.16
CA GLY A 141 -7.47 -8.34 9.61
C GLY A 141 -7.91 -6.98 10.15
N LYS A 142 -8.67 -6.21 9.35
CA LYS A 142 -9.23 -4.90 9.76
C LYS A 142 -10.75 -4.91 9.72
N ASP A 143 -11.37 -3.95 10.42
CA ASP A 143 -12.82 -3.77 10.34
C ASP A 143 -13.23 -3.15 8.99
N ARG A 144 -14.34 -3.59 8.44
CA ARG A 144 -14.96 -3.01 7.23
C ARG A 144 -15.11 -1.48 7.35
N SER A 145 -15.50 -1.00 8.53
CA SER A 145 -15.66 0.44 8.80
C SER A 145 -14.35 1.21 8.62
N THR A 146 -13.21 0.60 8.95
CA THR A 146 -11.87 1.17 8.75
C THR A 146 -11.59 1.33 7.26
N ILE A 147 -11.81 0.27 6.45
CA ILE A 147 -11.65 0.32 5.00
C ILE A 147 -12.53 1.39 4.37
N THR A 148 -13.83 1.41 4.75
CA THR A 148 -14.78 2.41 4.26
C THR A 148 -14.32 3.84 4.57
N ASN A 149 -13.82 4.10 5.77
CA ASN A 149 -13.34 5.41 6.17
C ASN A 149 -12.08 5.83 5.40
N LEU A 150 -11.13 4.92 5.19
CA LEU A 150 -9.94 5.18 4.38
C LEU A 150 -10.30 5.48 2.93
N MET A 151 -11.16 4.67 2.32
CA MET A 151 -11.63 4.87 0.95
C MET A 151 -12.31 6.23 0.74
N ARG A 152 -13.03 6.72 1.76
CA ARG A 152 -13.65 8.07 1.71
C ARG A 152 -12.62 9.18 1.64
N LEU A 153 -11.44 9.03 2.27
CA LEU A 153 -10.37 10.05 2.24
C LEU A 153 -9.82 10.30 0.83
N LEU A 154 -9.91 9.31 -0.07
CA LEU A 154 -9.51 9.47 -1.47
C LEU A 154 -10.37 10.49 -2.24
N LYS A 155 -11.59 10.78 -1.75
CA LYS A 155 -12.49 11.78 -2.33
C LYS A 155 -12.18 13.22 -1.91
N LEU A 156 -11.23 13.43 -1.01
CA LEU A 156 -10.85 14.76 -0.55
C LEU A 156 -10.13 15.55 -1.65
N PRO A 157 -10.28 16.87 -1.69
CA PRO A 157 -9.43 17.77 -2.47
C PRO A 157 -7.95 17.56 -2.19
N SER A 158 -7.11 17.79 -3.19
CA SER A 158 -5.65 17.60 -3.10
C SER A 158 -5.01 18.37 -1.94
N ALA A 159 -5.48 19.57 -1.68
CA ALA A 159 -5.00 20.40 -0.57
C ALA A 159 -5.23 19.76 0.82
N LEU A 160 -6.39 19.11 1.03
CA LEU A 160 -6.70 18.40 2.26
C LEU A 160 -5.92 17.08 2.38
N LYS A 161 -5.69 16.38 1.27
CA LYS A 161 -4.83 15.19 1.24
C LYS A 161 -3.40 15.54 1.66
N ASN A 162 -2.84 16.60 1.09
CA ASN A 162 -1.51 17.07 1.45
C ASN A 162 -1.39 17.50 2.92
N ASP A 163 -2.44 18.16 3.47
CA ASP A 163 -2.43 18.53 4.90
C ASP A 163 -2.50 17.29 5.81
N LEU A 164 -3.18 16.26 5.36
CA LEU A 164 -3.26 14.98 6.08
C LEU A 164 -1.92 14.24 6.05
N GLU A 165 -1.25 14.18 4.89
CA GLU A 165 0.06 13.56 4.72
C GLU A 165 1.17 14.30 5.47
N THR A 166 1.09 15.63 5.54
CA THR A 166 2.04 16.48 6.29
C THR A 166 1.73 16.59 7.77
N GLY A 167 0.66 15.93 8.25
CA GLY A 167 0.26 15.96 9.66
C GLY A 167 -0.34 17.26 10.15
N ARG A 168 -0.64 18.23 9.26
CA ARG A 168 -1.32 19.49 9.61
C ARG A 168 -2.75 19.29 10.09
N ILE A 169 -3.40 18.24 9.59
CA ILE A 169 -4.72 17.80 10.05
C ILE A 169 -4.70 16.30 10.34
N THR A 170 -5.63 15.83 11.15
CA THR A 170 -5.79 14.38 11.42
C THR A 170 -6.89 13.78 10.56
N SER A 171 -6.95 12.45 10.50
CA SER A 171 -8.02 11.72 9.82
C SER A 171 -9.42 12.05 10.35
N GLY A 172 -9.55 12.43 11.63
CA GLY A 172 -10.78 12.90 12.23
C GLY A 172 -11.26 14.22 11.61
N HIS A 173 -10.37 15.21 11.48
CA HIS A 173 -10.66 16.47 10.80
C HIS A 173 -11.09 16.25 9.35
N ALA A 174 -10.32 15.43 8.63
CA ALA A 174 -10.56 15.11 7.23
C ALA A 174 -11.93 14.45 7.01
N ARG A 175 -12.31 13.48 7.85
CA ARG A 175 -13.63 12.82 7.79
C ARG A 175 -14.78 13.78 8.09
N SER A 176 -14.60 14.68 9.04
CA SER A 176 -15.61 15.68 9.36
C SER A 176 -15.86 16.62 8.20
N ILE A 177 -14.79 17.15 7.59
CA ILE A 177 -14.87 18.07 6.44
C ILE A 177 -15.48 17.38 5.21
N LEU A 178 -15.22 16.09 5.02
CA LEU A 178 -15.75 15.32 3.89
C LEU A 178 -17.29 15.20 3.90
N ALA A 179 -17.95 15.49 5.01
CA ALA A 179 -19.41 15.55 5.08
C ALA A 179 -20.00 16.78 4.37
N LEU A 180 -19.20 17.81 4.09
CA LEU A 180 -19.65 19.00 3.37
C LEU A 180 -19.81 18.71 1.87
N PRO A 181 -20.87 19.21 1.25
CA PRO A 181 -21.12 19.03 -0.17
C PRO A 181 -20.17 19.92 -1.02
N GLY A 182 -19.39 19.27 -1.90
CA GLY A 182 -18.56 19.98 -2.87
C GLY A 182 -17.24 20.53 -2.31
N GLU A 183 -16.29 20.67 -3.21
CA GLU A 183 -14.91 21.06 -2.91
C GLU A 183 -14.79 22.46 -2.30
N ALA A 184 -15.60 23.42 -2.76
CA ALA A 184 -15.54 24.80 -2.29
C ALA A 184 -15.78 24.93 -0.78
N PHE A 185 -16.82 24.25 -0.26
CA PHE A 185 -17.12 24.27 1.19
C PHE A 185 -16.07 23.51 2.01
N GLN A 186 -15.50 22.44 1.44
CA GLN A 186 -14.44 21.69 2.08
C GLN A 186 -13.16 22.53 2.21
N LEU A 187 -12.80 23.27 1.16
CA LEU A 187 -11.64 24.18 1.18
C LEU A 187 -11.85 25.39 2.07
N GLU A 188 -13.06 25.96 2.11
CA GLU A 188 -13.41 27.03 3.07
C GLU A 188 -13.22 26.53 4.51
N MET A 189 -13.77 25.36 4.83
CA MET A 189 -13.66 24.76 6.17
C MET A 189 -12.23 24.45 6.54
N ARG A 190 -11.41 23.94 5.60
CA ARG A 190 -9.97 23.74 5.78
C ARG A 190 -9.26 25.03 6.19
N GLN A 191 -9.52 26.15 5.50
CA GLN A 191 -8.89 27.44 5.82
C GLN A 191 -9.24 27.90 7.24
N ARG A 192 -10.51 27.74 7.66
CA ARG A 192 -10.96 28.08 9.00
C ARG A 192 -10.35 27.19 10.06
N LEU A 193 -10.30 25.86 9.82
CA LEU A 193 -9.65 24.89 10.69
C LEU A 193 -8.19 25.25 10.95
N LEU A 194 -7.41 25.52 9.90
CA LEU A 194 -5.99 25.84 10.02
C LEU A 194 -5.75 27.20 10.71
N ARG A 195 -6.61 28.20 10.43
CA ARG A 195 -6.52 29.55 11.07
C ARG A 195 -6.76 29.50 12.57
N HIS A 196 -7.73 28.68 13.01
CA HIS A 196 -8.18 28.66 14.40
C HIS A 196 -7.65 27.46 15.18
N SER A 197 -6.87 26.59 14.53
CA SER A 197 -6.32 25.37 15.14
C SER A 197 -7.40 24.54 15.88
N TRP A 198 -8.54 24.33 15.24
CA TRP A 198 -9.67 23.63 15.86
C TRP A 198 -9.33 22.17 16.18
N SER A 199 -9.91 21.70 17.27
CA SER A 199 -9.93 20.25 17.55
C SER A 199 -10.89 19.52 16.59
N VAL A 200 -10.80 18.18 16.56
CA VAL A 200 -11.75 17.35 15.78
C VAL A 200 -13.19 17.66 16.19
N ARG A 201 -13.46 17.78 17.51
CA ARG A 201 -14.80 18.10 18.04
C ARG A 201 -15.29 19.48 17.60
N ASP A 202 -14.40 20.48 17.58
CA ASP A 202 -14.75 21.83 17.10
C ASP A 202 -15.04 21.80 15.60
N THR A 203 -14.23 21.07 14.83
CA THR A 203 -14.44 20.90 13.39
C THR A 203 -15.79 20.23 13.11
N GLU A 204 -16.13 19.16 13.81
CA GLU A 204 -17.44 18.50 13.70
C GLU A 204 -18.59 19.44 14.00
N ARG A 205 -18.46 20.26 15.05
CA ARG A 205 -19.47 21.27 15.40
C ARG A 205 -19.65 22.30 14.28
N GLN A 206 -18.56 22.83 13.73
CA GLN A 206 -18.60 23.83 12.66
C GLN A 206 -19.15 23.26 11.35
N VAL A 207 -18.77 22.03 11.00
CA VAL A 207 -19.33 21.30 9.85
C VAL A 207 -20.84 21.13 10.00
N ARG A 208 -21.33 20.73 11.20
CA ARG A 208 -22.75 20.57 11.48
C ARG A 208 -23.51 21.89 11.33
N LEU A 209 -22.96 22.99 11.85
CA LEU A 209 -23.56 24.33 11.70
C LEU A 209 -23.64 24.74 10.22
N LYS A 210 -22.60 24.49 9.44
CA LYS A 210 -22.60 24.78 8.01
C LYS A 210 -23.64 23.95 7.26
N LEU A 211 -23.73 22.63 7.54
CA LEU A 211 -24.74 21.76 6.93
C LEU A 211 -26.17 22.23 7.24
N ASN A 212 -26.44 22.61 8.49
CA ASN A 212 -27.75 23.13 8.88
C ASN A 212 -28.07 24.43 8.12
N SER A 213 -27.10 25.31 7.93
CA SER A 213 -27.31 26.57 7.16
C SER A 213 -27.59 26.31 5.68
N LEU A 214 -26.98 25.25 5.10
CA LEU A 214 -27.21 24.86 3.71
C LEU A 214 -28.55 24.15 3.50
N SER A 215 -29.12 23.53 4.55
CA SER A 215 -30.41 22.85 4.49
C SER A 215 -31.59 23.79 4.74
N ALA A 216 -31.34 25.01 5.26
CA ALA A 216 -32.36 26.00 5.61
C ALA A 216 -32.55 27.08 4.52
N GLY A 217 -31.77 27.08 3.48
CA GLY A 217 -31.85 27.97 2.32
C GLY A 217 -32.07 27.20 1.03
#